data_041ebe7404657376f70fae738079e4cc
#
_entry.id   041ebe7404657376f70fae738079e4cc
#
_cell.length_a   1.000
_cell.length_b   1.000
_cell.length_c   1.000
_cell.angle_alpha   90.00
_cell.angle_beta   90.00
_cell.angle_gamma   90.00
#
_symmetry.space_group_name_H-M   'P 1'
#
loop_
_entity.id
_entity.type
_entity.pdbx_description
1 polymer ?
#
loop_
_entity_poly.entity_id
_entity_poly.type
_entity_poly.pdbx_seq_one_letter_code
_entity_poly.pdbx_strand_id
1 'polypeptide(L)'
;CEALKDFPELCFEGHSTDYQSKECLKQMVEDGIAILKVGPALTYGLREGLFSLSMMEKELVPEEKQAHFIETLETAMLDNPNNWIKHYHGSTKQIALCRKYSFSDRARYYIGLPSVNAAITKLFRNLMEYPIPMNMLHQYMPLTYLKVRDGIIPLEPKELALDSIVAFMEDYEYAIGR
;
A
#
# COMPACT_ATOMS: atom_id res chain seq x y z
N CYS A 1 23.41 -21.33 -5.69
CA CYS A 1 24.23 -20.66 -4.66
C CYS A 1 25.35 -21.56 -4.18
N GLU A 2 26.58 -21.35 -4.67
CA GLU A 2 27.73 -22.23 -4.40
C GLU A 2 28.08 -22.30 -2.91
N ALA A 3 27.94 -21.16 -2.18
CA ALA A 3 28.24 -21.07 -0.76
C ALA A 3 27.37 -21.98 0.15
N LEU A 4 26.21 -22.48 -0.33
CA LEU A 4 25.34 -23.38 0.42
C LEU A 4 25.59 -24.87 0.15
N LYS A 5 26.53 -25.24 -0.75
CA LYS A 5 26.75 -26.65 -1.10
C LYS A 5 27.19 -27.50 0.11
N ASP A 6 27.91 -26.88 1.05
CA ASP A 6 28.37 -27.53 2.27
C ASP A 6 27.35 -27.48 3.43
N PHE A 7 26.18 -26.85 3.20
CA PHE A 7 25.15 -26.63 4.22
C PHE A 7 23.77 -26.97 3.66
N PRO A 8 23.47 -28.26 3.41
CA PRO A 8 22.24 -28.67 2.70
C PRO A 8 20.93 -28.35 3.47
N GLU A 9 21.02 -28.10 4.77
CA GLU A 9 19.90 -27.71 5.63
C GLU A 9 19.60 -26.20 5.62
N LEU A 10 20.43 -25.39 4.99
CA LEU A 10 20.26 -23.93 4.92
C LEU A 10 19.70 -23.48 3.57
N CYS A 11 19.00 -22.37 3.57
CA CYS A 11 18.60 -21.66 2.35
C CYS A 11 18.83 -20.15 2.50
N PHE A 12 18.89 -19.45 1.38
CA PHE A 12 18.96 -17.98 1.40
C PHE A 12 17.57 -17.35 1.53
N GLU A 13 17.47 -16.33 2.38
CA GLU A 13 16.40 -15.37 2.43
C GLU A 13 16.86 -14.05 1.81
N GLY A 14 16.21 -13.63 0.73
CA GLY A 14 16.43 -12.34 0.07
C GLY A 14 15.70 -11.21 0.78
N HIS A 15 16.43 -10.20 1.27
CA HIS A 15 15.88 -8.97 1.83
C HIS A 15 15.86 -7.86 0.79
N SER A 16 15.11 -6.77 1.08
CA SER A 16 15.00 -5.58 0.21
C SER A 16 14.46 -5.92 -1.19
N THR A 17 13.50 -6.83 -1.25
CA THR A 17 12.85 -7.23 -2.50
C THR A 17 11.75 -6.25 -2.93
N ASP A 18 11.32 -5.39 -2.01
CA ASP A 18 10.33 -4.35 -2.31
C ASP A 18 10.76 -3.46 -3.47
N TYR A 19 9.80 -3.14 -4.34
CA TYR A 19 9.98 -2.24 -5.48
C TYR A 19 11.00 -2.71 -6.53
N GLN A 20 11.39 -3.99 -6.50
CA GLN A 20 12.11 -4.64 -7.59
C GLN A 20 11.14 -4.93 -8.75
N SER A 21 11.65 -4.97 -9.99
CA SER A 21 10.82 -5.45 -11.08
C SER A 21 10.54 -6.95 -10.94
N LYS A 22 9.43 -7.41 -11.48
CA LYS A 22 9.08 -8.84 -11.47
C LYS A 22 10.15 -9.73 -12.10
N GLU A 23 10.87 -9.20 -13.13
CA GLU A 23 12.00 -9.88 -13.76
C GLU A 23 13.18 -10.02 -12.80
N CYS A 24 13.48 -8.97 -12.01
CA CYS A 24 14.54 -9.04 -10.99
C CYS A 24 14.18 -10.04 -9.87
N LEU A 25 12.91 -10.03 -9.43
CA LEU A 25 12.42 -11.00 -8.43
C LEU A 25 12.52 -12.44 -8.98
N LYS A 26 12.14 -12.66 -10.25
CA LYS A 26 12.26 -13.95 -10.91
C LYS A 26 13.73 -14.40 -10.99
N GLN A 27 14.64 -13.50 -11.35
CA GLN A 27 16.08 -13.81 -11.39
C GLN A 27 16.60 -14.23 -10.01
N MET A 28 16.14 -13.57 -8.93
CA MET A 28 16.52 -13.98 -7.57
C MET A 28 16.08 -15.43 -7.27
N VAL A 29 14.87 -15.82 -7.67
CA VAL A 29 14.36 -17.20 -7.51
C VAL A 29 15.21 -18.17 -8.34
N GLU A 30 15.49 -17.86 -9.60
CA GLU A 30 16.32 -18.68 -10.51
C GLU A 30 17.76 -18.82 -9.99
N ASP A 31 18.30 -17.80 -9.33
CA ASP A 31 19.61 -17.83 -8.68
C ASP A 31 19.62 -18.64 -7.36
N GLY A 32 18.47 -19.19 -6.95
CA GLY A 32 18.35 -20.09 -5.80
C GLY A 32 18.06 -19.39 -4.47
N ILE A 33 17.52 -18.16 -4.50
CA ILE A 33 16.97 -17.52 -3.30
C ILE A 33 15.60 -18.17 -3.00
N ALA A 34 15.52 -18.93 -1.92
CA ALA A 34 14.33 -19.72 -1.59
C ALA A 34 13.20 -18.89 -0.94
N ILE A 35 13.53 -17.79 -0.28
CA ILE A 35 12.59 -16.92 0.42
C ILE A 35 12.80 -15.49 -0.04
N LEU A 36 11.77 -14.88 -0.62
CA LEU A 36 11.73 -13.44 -0.93
C LEU A 36 10.95 -12.73 0.17
N LYS A 37 11.62 -11.89 0.96
CA LYS A 37 11.01 -11.20 2.08
C LYS A 37 10.41 -9.88 1.65
N VAL A 38 9.08 -9.83 1.64
CA VAL A 38 8.32 -8.59 1.38
C VAL A 38 8.34 -7.70 2.62
N GLY A 39 8.70 -6.45 2.45
CA GLY A 39 8.71 -5.44 3.52
C GLY A 39 7.54 -4.45 3.38
N PRO A 40 7.81 -3.15 3.21
CA PRO A 40 6.77 -2.10 3.21
C PRO A 40 5.88 -2.07 1.96
N ALA A 41 6.21 -2.74 0.85
CA ALA A 41 5.47 -2.59 -0.42
C ALA A 41 3.98 -2.89 -0.29
N LEU A 42 3.59 -3.93 0.45
CA LEU A 42 2.18 -4.28 0.61
C LEU A 42 1.40 -3.22 1.40
N THR A 43 2.00 -2.68 2.47
CA THR A 43 1.36 -1.62 3.26
C THR A 43 1.39 -0.28 2.54
N TYR A 44 2.39 -0.07 1.70
CA TYR A 44 2.46 1.07 0.78
C TYR A 44 1.32 1.02 -0.23
N GLY A 45 1.07 -0.11 -0.88
CA GLY A 45 -0.06 -0.30 -1.79
C GLY A 45 -1.40 -0.06 -1.11
N LEU A 46 -1.60 -0.61 0.10
CA LEU A 46 -2.81 -0.33 0.88
C LEU A 46 -2.99 1.18 1.11
N ARG A 47 -1.92 1.88 1.50
CA ARG A 47 -1.96 3.33 1.72
C ARG A 47 -2.27 4.09 0.42
N GLU A 48 -1.72 3.69 -0.73
CA GLU A 48 -2.04 4.28 -2.03
C GLU A 48 -3.54 4.16 -2.33
N GLY A 49 -4.11 2.96 -2.15
CA GLY A 49 -5.53 2.72 -2.32
C GLY A 49 -6.38 3.60 -1.41
N LEU A 50 -6.05 3.65 -0.10
CA LEU A 50 -6.76 4.47 0.88
C LEU A 50 -6.64 5.98 0.58
N PHE A 51 -5.49 6.44 0.09
CA PHE A 51 -5.30 7.84 -0.30
C PHE A 51 -6.14 8.18 -1.54
N SER A 52 -6.15 7.30 -2.55
CA SER A 52 -6.99 7.47 -3.74
C SER A 52 -8.47 7.53 -3.38
N LEU A 53 -8.94 6.65 -2.50
CA LEU A 53 -10.31 6.67 -1.99
C LEU A 53 -10.62 7.96 -1.21
N SER A 54 -9.67 8.45 -0.41
CA SER A 54 -9.84 9.72 0.32
C SER A 54 -9.94 10.93 -0.62
N MET A 55 -9.21 10.91 -1.74
CA MET A 55 -9.35 11.97 -2.75
C MET A 55 -10.72 11.91 -3.44
N MET A 56 -11.23 10.71 -3.72
CA MET A 56 -12.58 10.55 -4.26
C MET A 56 -13.66 10.95 -3.24
N GLU A 57 -13.50 10.57 -1.97
CA GLU A 57 -14.40 11.00 -0.89
C GLU A 57 -14.51 12.52 -0.82
N LYS A 58 -13.38 13.22 -0.94
CA LYS A 58 -13.32 14.68 -0.87
C LYS A 58 -14.16 15.39 -1.94
N GLU A 59 -14.29 14.75 -3.12
CA GLU A 59 -15.12 15.29 -4.21
C GLU A 59 -16.61 14.89 -4.10
N LEU A 60 -16.91 13.73 -3.50
CA LEU A 60 -18.24 13.15 -3.50
C LEU A 60 -19.04 13.47 -2.24
N VAL A 61 -18.38 13.60 -1.10
CA VAL A 61 -19.01 13.65 0.22
C VAL A 61 -18.92 15.07 0.80
N PRO A 62 -20.02 15.63 1.34
CA PRO A 62 -19.98 16.91 2.02
C PRO A 62 -18.90 16.95 3.11
N GLU A 63 -18.20 18.07 3.23
CA GLU A 63 -16.99 18.20 4.07
C GLU A 63 -17.24 17.79 5.53
N GLU A 64 -18.39 18.15 6.09
CA GLU A 64 -18.77 17.84 7.47
C GLU A 64 -19.00 16.33 7.71
N LYS A 65 -19.17 15.55 6.64
CA LYS A 65 -19.35 14.09 6.70
C LYS A 65 -18.07 13.31 6.38
N GLN A 66 -17.07 13.95 5.79
CA GLN A 66 -15.84 13.28 5.35
C GLN A 66 -15.11 12.56 6.50
N ALA A 67 -14.41 11.49 6.18
CA ALA A 67 -13.65 10.70 7.13
C ALA A 67 -12.33 11.38 7.57
N HIS A 68 -11.80 12.28 6.73
CA HIS A 68 -10.52 12.95 6.95
C HIS A 68 -9.38 11.95 7.27
N PHE A 69 -9.34 10.83 6.56
CA PHE A 69 -8.39 9.76 6.83
C PHE A 69 -6.94 10.21 6.76
N ILE A 70 -6.57 10.98 5.72
CA ILE A 70 -5.19 11.44 5.50
C ILE A 70 -4.75 12.35 6.65
N GLU A 71 -5.60 13.27 7.07
CA GLU A 71 -5.37 14.20 8.18
C GLU A 71 -5.27 13.47 9.52
N THR A 72 -6.13 12.47 9.75
CA THR A 72 -6.12 11.64 10.95
C THR A 72 -4.84 10.82 11.05
N LEU A 73 -4.38 10.22 9.94
CA LEU A 73 -3.13 9.49 9.88
C LEU A 73 -1.93 10.40 10.13
N GLU A 74 -1.90 11.58 9.52
CA GLU A 74 -0.83 12.58 9.71
C GLU A 74 -0.78 13.05 11.17
N THR A 75 -1.92 13.33 11.80
CA THR A 75 -2.01 13.68 13.21
C THR A 75 -1.46 12.57 14.09
N ALA A 76 -1.87 11.33 13.87
CA ALA A 76 -1.38 10.19 14.63
C ALA A 76 0.15 10.00 14.52
N MET A 77 0.71 10.28 13.34
CA MET A 77 2.17 10.25 13.13
C MET A 77 2.89 11.39 13.83
N LEU A 78 2.29 12.58 13.91
CA LEU A 78 2.85 13.74 14.60
C LEU A 78 2.79 13.57 16.11
N ASP A 79 1.71 13.04 16.64
CA ASP A 79 1.51 12.80 18.07
C ASP A 79 2.47 11.74 18.64
N ASN A 80 2.85 10.77 17.81
CA ASN A 80 3.81 9.72 18.17
C ASN A 80 4.91 9.56 17.11
N PRO A 81 5.95 10.39 17.11
CA PRO A 81 6.95 10.42 16.04
C PRO A 81 7.97 9.27 16.08
N ASN A 82 7.95 8.41 17.09
CA ASN A 82 8.99 7.42 17.36
C ASN A 82 9.28 6.48 16.18
N ASN A 83 8.27 6.18 15.36
CA ASN A 83 8.42 5.24 14.24
C ASN A 83 9.00 5.89 12.96
N TRP A 84 9.07 7.21 12.85
CA TRP A 84 9.55 7.88 11.63
C TRP A 84 10.65 8.91 11.87
N ILE A 85 10.74 9.56 13.04
CA ILE A 85 11.62 10.73 13.26
C ILE A 85 13.11 10.43 13.01
N LYS A 86 13.56 9.21 13.27
CA LYS A 86 14.95 8.77 13.06
C LYS A 86 15.27 8.41 11.60
N HIS A 87 14.25 8.38 10.72
CA HIS A 87 14.37 7.86 9.37
C HIS A 87 14.09 8.91 8.29
N TYR A 88 13.38 9.98 8.65
CA TYR A 88 13.03 11.04 7.71
C TYR A 88 13.83 12.29 8.01
N HIS A 89 14.60 12.74 7.03
CA HIS A 89 15.52 13.86 7.15
C HIS A 89 15.20 14.93 6.09
N GLY A 90 15.64 16.17 6.34
CA GLY A 90 15.48 17.29 5.44
C GLY A 90 14.66 18.45 6.04
N SER A 91 14.15 19.32 5.21
CA SER A 91 13.27 20.43 5.62
C SER A 91 11.93 19.90 6.16
N THR A 92 11.22 20.74 6.91
CA THR A 92 9.86 20.42 7.42
C THR A 92 8.94 19.94 6.30
N LYS A 93 8.99 20.56 5.11
CA LYS A 93 8.20 20.16 3.95
C LYS A 93 8.60 18.77 3.43
N GLN A 94 9.89 18.49 3.32
CA GLN A 94 10.38 17.17 2.87
C GLN A 94 9.97 16.07 3.86
N ILE A 95 10.12 16.30 5.16
CA ILE A 95 9.69 15.36 6.20
C ILE A 95 8.17 15.12 6.14
N ALA A 96 7.36 16.15 5.93
CA ALA A 96 5.91 16.02 5.76
C ALA A 96 5.54 15.18 4.52
N LEU A 97 6.27 15.35 3.41
CA LEU A 97 6.10 14.49 2.23
C LEU A 97 6.51 13.04 2.52
N CYS A 98 7.61 12.82 3.23
CA CYS A 98 8.06 11.49 3.60
C CYS A 98 7.04 10.74 4.46
N ARG A 99 6.39 11.40 5.43
CA ARG A 99 5.34 10.75 6.24
C ARG A 99 4.18 10.21 5.39
N LYS A 100 3.85 10.90 4.29
CA LYS A 100 2.74 10.51 3.41
C LYS A 100 3.14 9.60 2.25
N TYR A 101 4.36 9.75 1.71
CA TYR A 101 4.70 9.18 0.39
C TYR A 101 6.01 8.39 0.34
N SER A 102 6.74 8.25 1.45
CA SER A 102 8.00 7.49 1.43
C SER A 102 7.77 6.01 1.15
N PHE A 103 8.60 5.42 0.30
CA PHE A 103 8.64 3.98 0.04
C PHE A 103 8.94 3.14 1.29
N SER A 104 9.59 3.70 2.31
CA SER A 104 9.77 3.01 3.59
C SER A 104 8.47 2.84 4.38
N ASP A 105 7.41 3.52 3.95
CA ASP A 105 6.02 3.44 4.44
C ASP A 105 5.90 3.34 5.97
N ARG A 106 6.48 4.31 6.69
CA ARG A 106 6.39 4.36 8.15
C ARG A 106 4.96 4.58 8.67
N ALA A 107 4.04 5.00 7.80
CA ALA A 107 2.62 5.10 8.08
C ALA A 107 2.00 3.77 8.53
N ARG A 108 2.55 2.62 8.09
CA ARG A 108 2.06 1.28 8.45
C ARG A 108 1.96 1.03 9.96
N TYR A 109 2.81 1.67 10.75
CA TYR A 109 2.79 1.51 12.22
C TYR A 109 1.61 2.22 12.88
N TYR A 110 0.87 3.05 12.13
CA TYR A 110 -0.23 3.87 12.62
C TYR A 110 -1.59 3.44 12.09
N ILE A 111 -1.64 2.70 10.99
CA ILE A 111 -2.89 2.25 10.35
C ILE A 111 -3.76 1.44 11.35
N GLY A 112 -3.15 0.64 12.21
CA GLY A 112 -3.85 -0.15 13.24
C GLY A 112 -4.34 0.64 14.47
N LEU A 113 -4.04 1.94 14.59
CA LEU A 113 -4.50 2.74 15.72
C LEU A 113 -6.03 2.93 15.67
N PRO A 114 -6.72 2.93 16.82
CA PRO A 114 -8.18 3.03 16.87
C PRO A 114 -8.74 4.22 16.10
N SER A 115 -8.14 5.41 16.21
CA SER A 115 -8.56 6.62 15.50
C SER A 115 -8.43 6.49 13.99
N VAL A 116 -7.31 5.95 13.52
CA VAL A 116 -7.03 5.75 12.10
C VAL A 116 -7.94 4.68 11.50
N ASN A 117 -8.14 3.57 12.22
CA ASN A 117 -9.04 2.50 11.81
C ASN A 117 -10.51 2.98 11.75
N ALA A 118 -10.93 3.81 12.71
CA ALA A 118 -12.25 4.44 12.67
C ALA A 118 -12.42 5.35 11.45
N ALA A 119 -11.38 6.11 11.06
CA ALA A 119 -11.39 6.93 9.87
C ALA A 119 -11.49 6.08 8.58
N ILE A 120 -10.76 4.97 8.49
CA ILE A 120 -10.87 4.03 7.36
C ILE A 120 -12.28 3.45 7.27
N THR A 121 -12.85 3.01 8.39
CA THR A 121 -14.22 2.47 8.45
C THR A 121 -15.24 3.51 7.99
N LYS A 122 -15.07 4.76 8.42
CA LYS A 122 -15.94 5.89 8.00
C LYS A 122 -15.79 6.17 6.50
N LEU A 123 -14.55 6.18 5.98
CA LEU A 123 -14.25 6.36 4.55
C LEU A 123 -14.99 5.32 3.69
N PHE A 124 -14.87 4.04 4.04
CA PHE A 124 -15.56 2.97 3.30
C PHE A 124 -17.08 3.11 3.35
N ARG A 125 -17.64 3.40 4.53
CA ARG A 125 -19.08 3.64 4.68
C ARG A 125 -19.56 4.83 3.86
N ASN A 126 -18.82 5.93 3.86
CA ASN A 126 -19.16 7.11 3.09
C ASN A 126 -19.19 6.81 1.58
N LEU A 127 -18.18 6.10 1.07
CA LEU A 127 -18.12 5.76 -0.36
C LEU A 127 -19.11 4.66 -0.78
N MET A 128 -19.68 3.92 0.17
CA MET A 128 -20.87 3.07 -0.09
C MET A 128 -22.15 3.91 -0.16
N GLU A 129 -22.28 4.96 0.67
CA GLU A 129 -23.43 5.89 0.65
C GLU A 129 -23.38 6.85 -0.55
N TYR A 130 -22.18 7.27 -0.95
CA TYR A 130 -21.89 8.15 -2.10
C TYR A 130 -21.08 7.38 -3.15
N PRO A 131 -21.75 6.63 -4.07
CA PRO A 131 -21.08 5.70 -4.96
C PRO A 131 -20.07 6.37 -5.90
N ILE A 132 -18.91 5.73 -6.06
CA ILE A 132 -17.82 6.21 -6.91
C ILE A 132 -18.24 6.10 -8.40
N PRO A 133 -18.24 7.19 -9.19
CA PRO A 133 -18.44 7.11 -10.63
C PRO A 133 -17.24 6.45 -11.33
N MET A 134 -17.49 5.65 -12.36
CA MET A 134 -16.46 4.89 -13.08
C MET A 134 -15.35 5.77 -13.70
N ASN A 135 -15.69 6.96 -14.17
CA ASN A 135 -14.71 7.93 -14.69
C ASN A 135 -13.80 8.48 -13.59
N MET A 136 -14.31 8.65 -12.38
CA MET A 136 -13.51 9.06 -11.23
C MET A 136 -12.60 7.91 -10.76
N LEU A 137 -13.12 6.68 -10.71
CA LEU A 137 -12.30 5.50 -10.45
C LEU A 137 -11.13 5.42 -11.43
N HIS A 138 -11.41 5.59 -12.74
CA HIS A 138 -10.38 5.59 -13.77
C HIS A 138 -9.32 6.69 -13.55
N GLN A 139 -9.73 7.88 -13.10
CA GLN A 139 -8.80 8.99 -12.82
C GLN A 139 -7.83 8.67 -11.71
N TYR A 140 -8.31 8.09 -10.60
CA TYR A 140 -7.51 7.90 -9.39
C TYR A 140 -6.91 6.49 -9.24
N MET A 141 -7.51 5.48 -9.88
CA MET A 141 -7.11 4.07 -9.79
C MET A 141 -7.26 3.39 -11.17
N PRO A 142 -6.45 3.77 -12.17
CA PRO A 142 -6.66 3.33 -13.56
C PRO A 142 -6.53 1.82 -13.78
N LEU A 143 -5.62 1.15 -13.06
CA LEU A 143 -5.46 -0.31 -13.17
C LEU A 143 -6.64 -1.06 -12.51
N THR A 144 -7.03 -0.63 -11.33
CA THR A 144 -8.21 -1.16 -10.62
C THR A 144 -9.50 -0.94 -11.41
N TYR A 145 -9.63 0.22 -12.09
CA TYR A 145 -10.75 0.49 -13.01
C TYR A 145 -10.90 -0.59 -14.07
N LEU A 146 -9.81 -1.07 -14.69
CA LEU A 146 -9.88 -2.11 -15.68
C LEU A 146 -10.48 -3.41 -15.11
N LYS A 147 -10.06 -3.79 -13.90
CA LYS A 147 -10.56 -4.99 -13.21
C LYS A 147 -12.05 -4.86 -12.85
N VAL A 148 -12.49 -3.67 -12.40
CA VAL A 148 -13.91 -3.41 -12.10
C VAL A 148 -14.76 -3.43 -13.39
N ARG A 149 -14.29 -2.76 -14.45
CA ARG A 149 -14.96 -2.74 -15.75
C ARG A 149 -15.18 -4.15 -16.31
N ASP A 150 -14.19 -5.01 -16.17
CA ASP A 150 -14.18 -6.38 -16.68
C ASP A 150 -14.87 -7.36 -15.71
N GLY A 151 -15.43 -6.88 -14.58
CA GLY A 151 -16.16 -7.69 -13.60
C GLY A 151 -15.28 -8.63 -12.78
N ILE A 152 -13.96 -8.39 -12.72
CA ILE A 152 -13.00 -9.19 -11.97
C ILE A 152 -13.12 -8.91 -10.47
N ILE A 153 -13.29 -7.63 -10.11
CA ILE A 153 -13.52 -7.19 -8.73
C ILE A 153 -14.78 -6.31 -8.64
N PRO A 154 -15.50 -6.30 -7.51
CA PRO A 154 -16.66 -5.42 -7.33
C PRO A 154 -16.24 -3.96 -7.13
N LEU A 155 -17.13 -3.03 -7.46
CA LEU A 155 -16.98 -1.60 -7.18
C LEU A 155 -17.30 -1.33 -5.69
N GLU A 156 -16.51 -1.87 -4.80
CA GLU A 156 -16.64 -1.70 -3.35
C GLU A 156 -15.37 -1.08 -2.76
N PRO A 157 -15.47 -0.03 -1.93
CA PRO A 157 -14.30 0.71 -1.45
C PRO A 157 -13.22 -0.16 -0.79
N LYS A 158 -13.62 -1.17 -0.03
CA LYS A 158 -12.68 -2.10 0.59
C LYS A 158 -11.92 -2.93 -0.45
N GLU A 159 -12.62 -3.48 -1.43
CA GLU A 159 -12.02 -4.29 -2.49
C GLU A 159 -11.09 -3.44 -3.39
N LEU A 160 -11.48 -2.18 -3.68
CA LEU A 160 -10.62 -1.25 -4.39
C LEU A 160 -9.31 -0.96 -3.64
N ALA A 161 -9.38 -0.77 -2.32
CA ALA A 161 -8.19 -0.57 -1.50
C ALA A 161 -7.30 -1.83 -1.45
N LEU A 162 -7.90 -3.02 -1.39
CA LEU A 162 -7.17 -4.29 -1.38
C LEU A 162 -6.51 -4.58 -2.74
N ASP A 163 -7.15 -4.22 -3.85
CA ASP A 163 -6.58 -4.40 -5.19
C ASP A 163 -5.24 -3.66 -5.36
N SER A 164 -5.05 -2.54 -4.69
CA SER A 164 -3.75 -1.83 -4.68
C SER A 164 -2.61 -2.64 -4.05
N ILE A 165 -2.93 -3.62 -3.20
CA ILE A 165 -1.95 -4.56 -2.65
C ILE A 165 -1.68 -5.68 -3.66
N VAL A 166 -2.71 -6.14 -4.36
CA VAL A 166 -2.64 -7.27 -5.30
C VAL A 166 -1.63 -6.99 -6.41
N ALA A 167 -1.53 -5.74 -6.89
CA ALA A 167 -0.54 -5.36 -7.89
C ALA A 167 0.91 -5.69 -7.49
N PHE A 168 1.26 -5.51 -6.21
CA PHE A 168 2.58 -5.93 -5.70
C PHE A 168 2.68 -7.46 -5.58
N MET A 169 1.61 -8.13 -5.20
CA MET A 169 1.61 -9.60 -5.07
C MET A 169 1.77 -10.30 -6.42
N GLU A 170 1.17 -9.76 -7.48
CA GLU A 170 1.29 -10.27 -8.85
C GLU A 170 2.75 -10.33 -9.32
N ASP A 171 3.60 -9.38 -8.91
CA ASP A 171 5.05 -9.42 -9.22
C ASP A 171 5.77 -10.59 -8.55
N TYR A 172 5.39 -10.92 -7.30
CA TYR A 172 5.94 -12.08 -6.59
C TYR A 172 5.38 -13.41 -7.15
N GLU A 173 4.10 -13.46 -7.50
CA GLU A 173 3.50 -14.64 -8.15
C GLU A 173 4.18 -14.94 -9.49
N TYR A 174 4.41 -13.91 -10.30
CA TYR A 174 5.18 -14.05 -11.55
C TYR A 174 6.60 -14.59 -11.28
N ALA A 175 7.27 -14.10 -10.24
CA ALA A 175 8.63 -14.52 -9.90
C ALA A 175 8.74 -16.00 -9.55
N ILE A 176 7.72 -16.57 -8.89
CA ILE A 176 7.66 -17.98 -8.48
C ILE A 176 6.95 -18.88 -9.52
N GLY A 177 6.60 -18.34 -10.70
CA GLY A 177 6.03 -19.12 -11.81
C GLY A 177 4.54 -19.46 -11.64
N ARG A 178 3.79 -18.60 -10.98
CA ARG A 178 2.32 -18.69 -10.83
C ARG A 178 1.58 -17.62 -11.60
#